data_e1165ca345615315c6f0212405dd37a0
#
_entry.id   e1165ca345615315c6f0212405dd37a0
#
_cell.length_a   1.000
_cell.length_b   1.000
_cell.length_c   1.000
_cell.angle_alpha   90.00
_cell.angle_beta   90.00
_cell.angle_gamma   90.00
#
_symmetry.space_group_name_H-M   'P 1'
#
loop_
_entity.id
_entity.type
_entity.pdbx_description
1 polymer ?
#
loop_
_entity_poly.entity_id
_entity_poly.type
_entity_poly.pdbx_seq_one_letter_code
_entity_poly.pdbx_strand_id
1 'polypeptide(L)'
;MVQGVLITFVLYLFFLFLITFWTRRRGTNADFFLAGRTTPWWIVSIGMLGDSISGVTFVSVPGMVQQMDMSYMQLVLGFFFGYIVIAYVLLPLYYRLQLVSIYTYLEQRFGRHSYRTGALFFIISKLFGAAAKLFLITIILQQLVFAPIGVPYIVTVLGVVGIIWLYTQRGGMGTIIWTDVLQTVCLVLTLGLIVYVVSGQLGLNLSGIMRLVGEDPHSRVFFFDDWTSPQYFWKQFVSGIFIVIVMTGLDQNMMQKNLTCRTLREARTNMLTYGFGFLPLNYLFLVLGILLLHFGAAHGLTLPERGDDILPFLAAEHLGPWVLIFFTLGITAASFSNADSALTSLTTSVCTDLLGMKLEDDAVGERRRWWIHLAMCVAFALMVLLISQIQQSSLLKTIFTAVSYTYGPLLGLFAFGLFTRWAVRDRFTPYLCILSPFVSYGVAVAAESLWDYKVGYEILLFNGLFTFLGLCLLRDGKRGEVHV
;
A
#
# COMPACT_ATOMS: atom_id res chain seq x y z
N MET A 1 18.76 20.92 -15.64
CA MET A 1 17.93 19.77 -15.32
C MET A 1 17.75 19.61 -13.82
N VAL A 2 18.82 19.40 -13.02
CA VAL A 2 18.78 19.26 -11.54
C VAL A 2 18.04 20.44 -10.86
N GLN A 3 18.31 21.68 -11.28
CA GLN A 3 17.62 22.86 -10.74
C GLN A 3 16.11 22.82 -10.94
N GLY A 4 15.61 22.35 -12.09
CA GLY A 4 14.17 22.22 -12.35
C GLY A 4 13.51 21.20 -11.42
N VAL A 5 14.13 20.03 -11.25
CA VAL A 5 13.66 19.00 -10.31
C VAL A 5 13.64 19.53 -8.86
N LEU A 6 14.70 20.23 -8.45
CA LEU A 6 14.79 20.81 -7.11
C LEU A 6 13.71 21.89 -6.87
N ILE A 7 13.51 22.79 -7.83
CA ILE A 7 12.48 23.83 -7.74
C ILE A 7 11.10 23.19 -7.62
N THR A 8 10.80 22.18 -8.45
CA THR A 8 9.51 21.48 -8.41
C THR A 8 9.31 20.75 -7.07
N PHE A 9 10.34 20.12 -6.55
CA PHE A 9 10.31 19.47 -5.25
C PHE A 9 10.03 20.49 -4.11
N VAL A 10 10.71 21.64 -4.13
CA VAL A 10 10.49 22.71 -3.15
C VAL A 10 9.09 23.30 -3.27
N LEU A 11 8.58 23.52 -4.49
CA LEU A 11 7.21 23.99 -4.71
C LEU A 11 6.19 22.97 -4.22
N TYR A 12 6.40 21.68 -4.48
CA TYR A 12 5.55 20.62 -3.95
C TYR A 12 5.51 20.63 -2.44
N LEU A 13 6.66 20.71 -1.77
CA LEU A 13 6.74 20.83 -0.32
C LEU A 13 6.02 22.08 0.20
N PHE A 14 6.19 23.22 -0.49
CA PHE A 14 5.49 24.45 -0.13
C PHE A 14 3.96 24.25 -0.13
N PHE A 15 3.38 23.67 -1.19
CA PHE A 15 1.94 23.40 -1.25
C PHE A 15 1.51 22.38 -0.20
N LEU A 16 2.32 21.37 0.07
CA LEU A 16 2.05 20.35 1.09
C LEU A 16 2.00 21.01 2.49
N PHE A 17 2.97 21.87 2.83
CA PHE A 17 2.96 22.60 4.10
C PHE A 17 1.83 23.63 4.16
N LEU A 18 1.46 24.26 3.04
CA LEU A 18 0.33 25.19 2.97
C LEU A 18 -0.98 24.50 3.29
N ILE A 19 -1.23 23.32 2.69
CA ILE A 19 -2.40 22.49 3.00
C ILE A 19 -2.38 22.07 4.47
N THR A 20 -1.23 21.63 4.96
CA THR A 20 -1.06 21.25 6.37
C THR A 20 -1.41 22.42 7.30
N PHE A 21 -1.00 23.62 6.95
CA PHE A 21 -1.32 24.82 7.74
C PHE A 21 -2.82 25.12 7.73
N TRP A 22 -3.48 25.04 6.58
CA TRP A 22 -4.92 25.32 6.45
C TRP A 22 -5.81 24.25 7.06
N THR A 23 -5.41 22.98 6.98
CA THR A 23 -6.18 21.84 7.50
C THR A 23 -5.89 21.54 8.97
N ARG A 24 -4.90 22.24 9.56
CA ARG A 24 -4.47 22.03 10.93
C ARG A 24 -5.63 22.31 11.90
N ARG A 25 -6.13 21.24 12.51
CA ARG A 25 -7.09 21.28 13.61
C ARG A 25 -6.37 21.45 14.95
N ARG A 26 -7.14 21.43 16.06
CA ARG A 26 -6.61 21.67 17.42
C ARG A 26 -5.55 20.67 17.89
N GLY A 27 -5.27 19.62 17.12
CA GLY A 27 -4.23 18.63 17.43
C GLY A 27 -4.62 17.63 18.52
N THR A 28 -5.91 17.48 18.78
CA THR A 28 -6.46 16.52 19.74
C THR A 28 -6.16 15.07 19.31
N ASN A 29 -6.21 14.13 20.26
CA ASN A 29 -6.06 12.72 19.94
C ASN A 29 -7.18 12.21 19.01
N ALA A 30 -8.42 12.70 19.20
CA ALA A 30 -9.54 12.36 18.33
C ALA A 30 -9.33 12.86 16.89
N ASP A 31 -8.81 14.10 16.70
CA ASP A 31 -8.47 14.63 15.39
C ASP A 31 -7.30 13.87 14.75
N PHE A 32 -6.28 13.53 15.54
CA PHE A 32 -5.13 12.78 15.07
C PHE A 32 -5.49 11.38 14.58
N PHE A 33 -6.33 10.65 15.32
CA PHE A 33 -6.65 9.28 14.97
C PHE A 33 -7.77 9.14 13.93
N LEU A 34 -8.85 9.92 14.01
CA LEU A 34 -10.05 9.73 13.20
C LEU A 34 -10.57 11.00 12.51
N ALA A 35 -9.82 12.11 12.51
CA ALA A 35 -10.28 13.40 11.95
C ALA A 35 -11.67 13.84 12.45
N GLY A 36 -12.05 13.46 13.68
CA GLY A 36 -13.37 13.73 14.27
C GLY A 36 -14.53 13.06 13.55
N ARG A 37 -14.31 12.09 12.64
CA ARG A 37 -15.32 11.42 11.79
C ARG A 37 -16.19 12.40 11.00
N THR A 38 -15.58 13.43 10.41
CA THR A 38 -16.30 14.49 9.69
C THR A 38 -15.89 14.64 8.23
N THR A 39 -15.01 13.79 7.74
CA THR A 39 -14.47 13.90 6.38
C THR A 39 -15.49 13.44 5.33
N PRO A 40 -15.74 14.21 4.27
CA PRO A 40 -16.60 13.80 3.16
C PRO A 40 -16.03 12.57 2.43
N TRP A 41 -16.88 11.64 2.08
CA TRP A 41 -16.49 10.37 1.47
C TRP A 41 -15.69 10.51 0.17
N TRP A 42 -15.97 11.49 -0.68
CA TRP A 42 -15.29 11.69 -1.95
C TRP A 42 -13.83 12.16 -1.76
N ILE A 43 -13.54 12.95 -0.71
CA ILE A 43 -12.17 13.34 -0.34
C ILE A 43 -11.40 12.12 0.12
N VAL A 44 -12.01 11.28 0.95
CA VAL A 44 -11.41 10.03 1.42
C VAL A 44 -11.14 9.09 0.24
N SER A 45 -12.07 8.98 -0.72
CA SER A 45 -11.93 8.14 -1.90
C SER A 45 -10.73 8.55 -2.77
N ILE A 46 -10.58 9.84 -3.04
CA ILE A 46 -9.44 10.37 -3.80
C ILE A 46 -8.13 10.13 -3.03
N GLY A 47 -8.10 10.42 -1.74
CA GLY A 47 -6.91 10.21 -0.90
C GLY A 47 -6.51 8.74 -0.81
N MET A 48 -7.47 7.82 -0.67
CA MET A 48 -7.21 6.37 -0.66
C MET A 48 -6.66 5.87 -2.00
N LEU A 49 -7.09 6.43 -3.13
CA LEU A 49 -6.49 6.13 -4.44
C LEU A 49 -5.00 6.46 -4.47
N GLY A 50 -4.61 7.66 -4.02
CA GLY A 50 -3.21 8.08 -3.97
C GLY A 50 -2.35 7.26 -3.01
N ASP A 51 -2.90 6.88 -1.85
CA ASP A 51 -2.18 6.02 -0.90
C ASP A 51 -2.00 4.59 -1.42
N SER A 52 -2.92 4.09 -2.24
CA SER A 52 -2.81 2.75 -2.82
C SER A 52 -1.86 2.70 -4.01
N ILE A 53 -1.81 3.75 -4.83
CA ILE A 53 -0.88 3.89 -5.94
C ILE A 53 0.42 4.49 -5.42
N SER A 54 1.34 3.64 -5.04
CA SER A 54 2.64 4.06 -4.53
C SER A 54 3.63 4.40 -5.66
N GLY A 55 4.76 5.03 -5.29
CA GLY A 55 5.87 5.21 -6.23
C GLY A 55 6.36 3.88 -6.84
N VAL A 56 6.29 2.78 -6.08
CA VAL A 56 6.58 1.43 -6.62
C VAL A 56 5.58 1.04 -7.71
N THR A 57 4.28 1.26 -7.49
CA THR A 57 3.25 1.01 -8.52
C THR A 57 3.55 1.81 -9.79
N PHE A 58 4.01 3.07 -9.62
CA PHE A 58 4.29 3.99 -10.73
C PHE A 58 5.39 3.47 -11.67
N VAL A 59 6.39 2.76 -11.15
CA VAL A 59 7.49 2.21 -11.97
C VAL A 59 7.32 0.73 -12.28
N SER A 60 6.85 -0.06 -11.31
CA SER A 60 6.78 -1.51 -11.46
C SER A 60 5.64 -1.95 -12.37
N VAL A 61 4.45 -1.32 -12.31
CA VAL A 61 3.30 -1.79 -13.12
C VAL A 61 3.55 -1.60 -14.63
N PRO A 62 4.03 -0.43 -15.12
CA PRO A 62 4.44 -0.33 -16.52
C PRO A 62 5.57 -1.29 -16.89
N GLY A 63 6.57 -1.44 -16.02
CA GLY A 63 7.72 -2.29 -16.27
C GLY A 63 7.41 -3.78 -16.30
N MET A 64 6.37 -4.24 -15.58
CA MET A 64 5.92 -5.63 -15.58
C MET A 64 5.44 -6.11 -16.95
N VAL A 65 4.96 -5.21 -17.83
CA VAL A 65 4.45 -5.55 -19.15
C VAL A 65 5.50 -6.26 -19.99
N GLN A 66 6.78 -5.91 -19.85
CA GLN A 66 7.89 -6.55 -20.57
C GLN A 66 7.99 -8.07 -20.32
N GLN A 67 7.67 -8.53 -19.10
CA GLN A 67 7.87 -9.92 -18.68
C GLN A 67 6.59 -10.71 -18.47
N MET A 68 5.50 -9.99 -18.18
CA MET A 68 4.24 -10.58 -17.71
C MET A 68 3.03 -10.12 -18.53
N ASP A 69 3.24 -9.42 -19.62
CA ASP A 69 2.18 -8.81 -20.43
C ASP A 69 1.23 -7.95 -19.54
N MET A 70 -0.03 -7.82 -19.90
CA MET A 70 -1.03 -7.14 -19.07
C MET A 70 -1.69 -8.05 -18.01
N SER A 71 -1.07 -9.20 -17.67
CA SER A 71 -1.66 -10.18 -16.73
C SER A 71 -1.94 -9.61 -15.33
N TYR A 72 -1.21 -8.58 -14.90
CA TYR A 72 -1.49 -7.88 -13.63
C TYR A 72 -2.94 -7.37 -13.52
N MET A 73 -3.60 -7.09 -14.64
CA MET A 73 -4.99 -6.67 -14.65
C MET A 73 -5.94 -7.74 -14.08
N GLN A 74 -5.59 -9.03 -14.17
CA GLN A 74 -6.35 -10.13 -13.55
C GLN A 74 -6.38 -10.00 -12.01
N LEU A 75 -5.22 -9.65 -11.42
CA LEU A 75 -5.11 -9.39 -9.98
C LEU A 75 -5.94 -8.16 -9.58
N VAL A 76 -5.87 -7.08 -10.37
CA VAL A 76 -6.61 -5.83 -10.13
C VAL A 76 -8.12 -6.05 -10.26
N LEU A 77 -8.57 -6.90 -11.16
CA LEU A 77 -9.98 -7.33 -11.23
C LEU A 77 -10.39 -8.05 -9.93
N GLY A 78 -9.54 -8.90 -9.39
CA GLY A 78 -9.75 -9.53 -8.08
C GLY A 78 -9.90 -8.49 -6.96
N PHE A 79 -9.10 -7.43 -6.97
CA PHE A 79 -9.18 -6.35 -5.98
C PHE A 79 -10.58 -5.74 -5.92
N PHE A 80 -11.22 -5.52 -7.07
CA PHE A 80 -12.57 -4.94 -7.10
C PHE A 80 -13.59 -5.78 -6.32
N PHE A 81 -13.55 -7.10 -6.47
CA PHE A 81 -14.41 -7.99 -5.70
C PHE A 81 -14.08 -7.99 -4.21
N GLY A 82 -12.78 -7.90 -3.86
CA GLY A 82 -12.36 -7.76 -2.47
C GLY A 82 -12.86 -6.46 -1.83
N TYR A 83 -12.89 -5.34 -2.55
CA TYR A 83 -13.47 -4.08 -2.06
C TYR A 83 -14.98 -4.21 -1.77
N ILE A 84 -15.70 -5.00 -2.56
CA ILE A 84 -17.12 -5.30 -2.28
C ILE A 84 -17.23 -6.07 -0.95
N VAL A 85 -16.39 -7.08 -0.72
CA VAL A 85 -16.38 -7.82 0.56
C VAL A 85 -16.08 -6.87 1.72
N ILE A 86 -15.10 -5.99 1.60
CA ILE A 86 -14.77 -5.01 2.65
C ILE A 86 -15.98 -4.10 2.93
N ALA A 87 -16.61 -3.57 1.87
CA ALA A 87 -17.73 -2.63 1.99
C ALA A 87 -18.96 -3.24 2.70
N TYR A 88 -19.24 -4.52 2.47
CA TYR A 88 -20.45 -5.16 2.97
C TYR A 88 -20.25 -6.11 4.16
N VAL A 89 -19.01 -6.54 4.44
CA VAL A 89 -18.71 -7.43 5.58
C VAL A 89 -17.91 -6.70 6.65
N LEU A 90 -16.77 -6.11 6.32
CA LEU A 90 -15.87 -5.53 7.33
C LEU A 90 -16.31 -4.14 7.82
N LEU A 91 -16.70 -3.23 6.92
CA LEU A 91 -17.13 -1.89 7.33
C LEU A 91 -18.35 -1.88 8.25
N PRO A 92 -19.41 -2.69 8.02
CA PRO A 92 -20.51 -2.82 8.97
C PRO A 92 -20.06 -3.22 10.37
N LEU A 93 -19.14 -4.20 10.46
CA LEU A 93 -18.58 -4.64 11.72
C LEU A 93 -17.86 -3.50 12.45
N TYR A 94 -16.97 -2.78 11.77
CA TYR A 94 -16.16 -1.73 12.36
C TYR A 94 -17.01 -0.52 12.79
N TYR A 95 -18.01 -0.14 11.99
CA TYR A 95 -18.92 0.94 12.35
C TYR A 95 -19.86 0.57 13.50
N ARG A 96 -20.36 -0.66 13.55
CA ARG A 96 -21.18 -1.15 14.65
C ARG A 96 -20.45 -1.14 15.98
N LEU A 97 -19.20 -1.58 15.99
CA LEU A 97 -18.35 -1.63 17.18
C LEU A 97 -17.67 -0.30 17.51
N GLN A 98 -17.88 0.75 16.68
CA GLN A 98 -17.31 2.09 16.88
C GLN A 98 -15.79 2.09 17.07
N LEU A 99 -15.08 1.24 16.33
CA LEU A 99 -13.66 1.00 16.52
C LEU A 99 -12.81 2.23 16.18
N VAL A 100 -11.72 2.43 16.93
CA VAL A 100 -10.60 3.33 16.60
C VAL A 100 -9.49 2.53 15.94
N SER A 101 -9.16 1.38 16.52
CA SER A 101 -8.32 0.36 15.91
C SER A 101 -9.16 -0.85 15.52
N ILE A 102 -8.96 -1.34 14.29
CA ILE A 102 -9.66 -2.54 13.80
C ILE A 102 -9.29 -3.79 14.60
N TYR A 103 -8.12 -3.79 15.24
CA TYR A 103 -7.64 -4.94 16.02
C TYR A 103 -8.36 -5.09 17.35
N THR A 104 -9.03 -4.04 17.85
CA THR A 104 -9.91 -4.13 19.04
C THR A 104 -11.03 -5.18 18.84
N TYR A 105 -11.42 -5.45 17.59
CA TYR A 105 -12.31 -6.58 17.27
C TYR A 105 -11.74 -7.92 17.77
N LEU A 106 -10.45 -8.15 17.60
CA LEU A 106 -9.79 -9.39 18.06
C LEU A 106 -9.80 -9.49 19.58
N GLU A 107 -9.68 -8.36 20.31
CA GLU A 107 -9.79 -8.35 21.78
C GLU A 107 -11.18 -8.77 22.23
N GLN A 108 -12.22 -8.18 21.65
CA GLN A 108 -13.62 -8.50 21.98
C GLN A 108 -14.00 -9.93 21.61
N ARG A 109 -13.37 -10.48 20.56
CA ARG A 109 -13.72 -11.79 20.00
C ARG A 109 -12.94 -12.94 20.63
N PHE A 110 -11.67 -12.76 20.91
CA PHE A 110 -10.75 -13.81 21.37
C PHE A 110 -10.08 -13.50 22.70
N GLY A 111 -9.58 -12.26 22.85
CA GLY A 111 -8.88 -11.81 24.03
C GLY A 111 -7.62 -10.98 23.71
N ARG A 112 -6.92 -10.61 24.78
CA ARG A 112 -5.81 -9.65 24.73
C ARG A 112 -4.58 -10.16 23.97
N HIS A 113 -4.32 -11.48 23.99
CA HIS A 113 -3.16 -12.03 23.27
C HIS A 113 -3.36 -11.97 21.75
N SER A 114 -4.54 -12.36 21.26
CA SER A 114 -4.90 -12.25 19.84
C SER A 114 -4.91 -10.81 19.37
N TYR A 115 -5.44 -9.88 20.18
CA TYR A 115 -5.42 -8.46 19.90
C TYR A 115 -4.00 -7.90 19.68
N ARG A 116 -3.12 -8.12 20.67
CA ARG A 116 -1.74 -7.65 20.57
C ARG A 116 -0.95 -8.32 19.45
N THR A 117 -1.22 -9.60 19.20
CA THR A 117 -0.62 -10.32 18.07
C THR A 117 -1.01 -9.69 16.74
N GLY A 118 -2.31 -9.43 16.53
CA GLY A 118 -2.80 -8.77 15.34
C GLY A 118 -2.15 -7.39 15.10
N ALA A 119 -2.11 -6.57 16.16
CA ALA A 119 -1.46 -5.26 16.10
C ALA A 119 0.04 -5.34 15.79
N LEU A 120 0.77 -6.29 16.39
CA LEU A 120 2.19 -6.51 16.14
C LEU A 120 2.46 -6.95 14.69
N PHE A 121 1.67 -7.89 14.16
CA PHE A 121 1.79 -8.32 12.76
C PHE A 121 1.54 -7.16 11.80
N PHE A 122 0.55 -6.33 12.07
CA PHE A 122 0.33 -5.10 11.30
C PHE A 122 1.53 -4.16 11.37
N ILE A 123 2.03 -3.85 12.57
CA ILE A 123 3.14 -2.90 12.75
C ILE A 123 4.37 -3.38 11.97
N ILE A 124 4.74 -4.65 12.09
CA ILE A 124 5.89 -5.23 11.38
C ILE A 124 5.68 -5.16 9.87
N SER A 125 4.52 -5.62 9.39
CA SER A 125 4.19 -5.63 7.96
C SER A 125 4.16 -4.23 7.37
N LYS A 126 3.52 -3.30 8.07
CA LYS A 126 3.36 -1.92 7.59
C LYS A 126 4.69 -1.16 7.59
N LEU A 127 5.48 -1.35 8.65
CA LEU A 127 6.81 -0.74 8.73
C LEU A 127 7.69 -1.18 7.56
N PHE A 128 7.77 -2.49 7.29
CA PHE A 128 8.54 -3.04 6.17
C PHE A 128 7.98 -2.58 4.82
N GLY A 129 6.69 -2.79 4.57
CA GLY A 129 6.07 -2.50 3.27
C GLY A 129 6.11 -1.02 2.91
N ALA A 130 5.86 -0.13 3.87
CA ALA A 130 5.93 1.32 3.63
C ALA A 130 7.37 1.81 3.49
N ALA A 131 8.33 1.26 4.26
CA ALA A 131 9.74 1.59 4.12
C ALA A 131 10.30 1.16 2.76
N ALA A 132 9.90 -0.01 2.24
CA ALA A 132 10.28 -0.47 0.90
C ALA A 132 9.75 0.46 -0.20
N LYS A 133 8.56 1.00 -0.03
CA LYS A 133 7.99 1.99 -0.96
C LYS A 133 8.72 3.34 -0.88
N LEU A 134 9.09 3.79 0.33
CA LEU A 134 9.82 5.03 0.51
C LEU A 134 11.27 4.91 0.01
N PHE A 135 11.89 3.75 0.14
CA PHE A 135 13.24 3.48 -0.37
C PHE A 135 13.37 3.88 -1.85
N LEU A 136 12.38 3.53 -2.68
CA LEU A 136 12.43 3.83 -4.11
C LEU A 136 12.58 5.33 -4.39
N ILE A 137 11.78 6.18 -3.74
CA ILE A 137 11.91 7.62 -3.96
C ILE A 137 13.20 8.19 -3.36
N THR A 138 13.64 7.68 -2.22
CA THR A 138 14.88 8.17 -1.61
C THR A 138 16.10 7.87 -2.47
N ILE A 139 16.15 6.70 -3.17
CA ILE A 139 17.24 6.39 -4.09
C ILE A 139 17.17 7.23 -5.37
N ILE A 140 15.96 7.48 -5.91
CA ILE A 140 15.78 8.35 -7.07
C ILE A 140 16.18 9.79 -6.75
N LEU A 141 15.73 10.35 -5.62
CA LEU A 141 16.15 11.68 -5.18
C LEU A 141 17.64 11.75 -4.91
N GLN A 142 18.23 10.69 -4.33
CA GLN A 142 19.67 10.60 -4.16
C GLN A 142 20.40 10.71 -5.49
N GLN A 143 20.04 9.89 -6.46
CA GLN A 143 20.72 9.83 -7.76
C GLN A 143 20.55 11.12 -8.58
N LEU A 144 19.33 11.67 -8.63
CA LEU A 144 19.01 12.81 -9.49
C LEU A 144 19.35 14.16 -8.87
N VAL A 145 19.33 14.29 -7.54
CA VAL A 145 19.39 15.60 -6.86
C VAL A 145 20.57 15.68 -5.89
N PHE A 146 20.69 14.72 -4.98
CA PHE A 146 21.57 14.87 -3.82
C PHE A 146 22.99 14.32 -4.01
N ALA A 147 23.17 13.24 -4.76
CA ALA A 147 24.50 12.71 -5.07
C ALA A 147 25.35 13.69 -5.88
N PRO A 148 24.82 14.40 -6.91
CA PRO A 148 25.61 15.39 -7.65
C PRO A 148 26.13 16.55 -6.81
N ILE A 149 25.53 16.84 -5.66
CA ILE A 149 25.97 17.88 -4.71
C ILE A 149 26.70 17.31 -3.50
N GLY A 150 27.07 16.01 -3.53
CA GLY A 150 27.90 15.36 -2.51
C GLY A 150 27.17 15.00 -1.21
N VAL A 151 25.84 14.98 -1.17
CA VAL A 151 25.06 14.62 0.03
C VAL A 151 25.06 13.11 0.22
N PRO A 152 25.47 12.58 1.39
CA PRO A 152 25.40 11.15 1.70
C PRO A 152 23.95 10.62 1.74
N TYR A 153 23.72 9.37 1.30
CA TYR A 153 22.38 8.76 1.25
C TYR A 153 21.63 8.78 2.59
N ILE A 154 22.34 8.57 3.70
CA ILE A 154 21.74 8.64 5.04
C ILE A 154 21.09 10.00 5.33
N VAL A 155 21.71 11.09 4.86
CA VAL A 155 21.18 12.46 5.04
C VAL A 155 19.93 12.64 4.21
N THR A 156 19.86 12.08 2.99
CA THR A 156 18.67 12.07 2.15
C THR A 156 17.51 11.36 2.84
N VAL A 157 17.74 10.15 3.37
CA VAL A 157 16.71 9.39 4.10
C VAL A 157 16.20 10.14 5.32
N LEU A 158 17.14 10.64 6.16
CA LEU A 158 16.77 11.40 7.37
C LEU A 158 16.05 12.71 7.03
N GLY A 159 16.47 13.39 5.97
CA GLY A 159 15.82 14.61 5.48
C GLY A 159 14.39 14.36 5.02
N VAL A 160 14.17 13.34 4.19
CA VAL A 160 12.83 12.96 3.70
C VAL A 160 11.92 12.55 4.85
N VAL A 161 12.37 11.65 5.74
CA VAL A 161 11.58 11.22 6.90
C VAL A 161 11.34 12.38 7.87
N GLY A 162 12.33 13.26 8.06
CA GLY A 162 12.20 14.47 8.87
C GLY A 162 11.16 15.45 8.33
N ILE A 163 11.09 15.65 7.02
CA ILE A 163 10.04 16.45 6.37
C ILE A 163 8.67 15.84 6.63
N ILE A 164 8.52 14.52 6.43
CA ILE A 164 7.27 13.81 6.69
C ILE A 164 6.85 13.99 8.16
N TRP A 165 7.76 13.79 9.09
CA TRP A 165 7.50 14.01 10.51
C TRP A 165 7.03 15.44 10.81
N LEU A 166 7.67 16.46 10.21
CA LEU A 166 7.35 17.87 10.47
C LEU A 166 5.90 18.23 10.15
N TYR A 167 5.31 17.72 9.07
CA TYR A 167 3.95 18.05 8.73
C TYR A 167 2.89 17.10 9.33
N THR A 168 3.27 15.86 9.68
CA THR A 168 2.32 14.86 10.23
C THR A 168 2.15 14.96 11.74
N GLN A 169 3.17 15.42 12.49
CA GLN A 169 3.21 15.37 13.95
C GLN A 169 2.01 16.03 14.68
N ARG A 170 1.36 17.01 14.07
CA ARG A 170 0.24 17.77 14.68
C ARG A 170 -1.11 17.50 14.05
N GLY A 171 -1.15 17.33 12.73
CA GLY A 171 -2.40 17.23 11.97
C GLY A 171 -3.01 15.84 11.95
N GLY A 172 -2.20 14.81 12.10
CA GLY A 172 -2.66 13.42 12.04
C GLY A 172 -3.51 13.12 10.80
N MET A 173 -4.47 12.21 10.95
CA MET A 173 -5.33 11.75 9.86
C MET A 173 -6.15 12.89 9.21
N GLY A 174 -6.55 13.90 9.97
CA GLY A 174 -7.30 15.03 9.46
C GLY A 174 -6.55 15.86 8.42
N THR A 175 -5.22 15.98 8.54
CA THR A 175 -4.37 16.66 7.55
C THR A 175 -4.00 15.72 6.40
N ILE A 176 -3.65 14.46 6.72
CA ILE A 176 -3.18 13.48 5.75
C ILE A 176 -4.19 13.27 4.63
N ILE A 177 -5.47 13.13 4.93
CA ILE A 177 -6.50 12.95 3.90
C ILE A 177 -6.50 14.09 2.86
N TRP A 178 -6.25 15.33 3.27
CA TRP A 178 -6.19 16.47 2.36
C TRP A 178 -4.87 16.55 1.59
N THR A 179 -3.75 16.20 2.23
CA THR A 179 -2.47 16.10 1.52
C THR A 179 -2.49 14.96 0.52
N ASP A 180 -3.14 13.85 0.83
CA ASP A 180 -3.33 12.72 -0.10
C ASP A 180 -4.12 13.13 -1.36
N VAL A 181 -5.10 14.03 -1.25
CA VAL A 181 -5.82 14.54 -2.44
C VAL A 181 -4.86 15.29 -3.35
N LEU A 182 -4.02 16.20 -2.82
CA LEU A 182 -3.00 16.88 -3.62
C LEU A 182 -2.07 15.87 -4.29
N GLN A 183 -1.60 14.91 -3.53
CA GLN A 183 -0.66 13.87 -3.98
C GLN A 183 -1.28 12.99 -5.08
N THR A 184 -2.55 12.62 -4.94
CA THR A 184 -3.29 11.88 -5.96
C THR A 184 -3.43 12.68 -7.26
N VAL A 185 -3.76 13.96 -7.15
CA VAL A 185 -3.86 14.85 -8.32
C VAL A 185 -2.51 14.96 -9.03
N CYS A 186 -1.42 15.20 -8.29
CA CYS A 186 -0.07 15.24 -8.86
C CYS A 186 0.28 13.93 -9.58
N LEU A 187 -0.03 12.79 -8.97
CA LEU A 187 0.23 11.47 -9.55
C LEU A 187 -0.54 11.25 -10.87
N VAL A 188 -1.85 11.52 -10.88
CA VAL A 188 -2.70 11.31 -12.05
C VAL A 188 -2.31 12.25 -13.19
N LEU A 189 -2.02 13.51 -12.89
CA LEU A 189 -1.54 14.47 -13.88
C LEU A 189 -0.18 14.06 -14.46
N THR A 190 0.72 13.58 -13.64
CA THR A 190 2.02 13.04 -14.09
C THR A 190 1.85 11.87 -15.01
N LEU A 191 1.03 10.88 -14.64
CA LEU A 191 0.74 9.71 -15.48
C LEU A 191 0.17 10.13 -16.83
N GLY A 192 -0.84 11.00 -16.84
CA GLY A 192 -1.44 11.52 -18.06
C GLY A 192 -0.44 12.27 -18.95
N LEU A 193 0.43 13.09 -18.35
CA LEU A 193 1.47 13.82 -19.08
C LEU A 193 2.49 12.86 -19.71
N ILE A 194 2.96 11.85 -18.98
CA ILE A 194 3.93 10.88 -19.51
C ILE A 194 3.30 10.12 -20.69
N VAL A 195 2.07 9.63 -20.55
CA VAL A 195 1.35 8.97 -21.64
C VAL A 195 1.21 9.91 -22.85
N TYR A 196 0.85 11.17 -22.63
CA TYR A 196 0.73 12.18 -23.71
C TYR A 196 2.06 12.42 -24.43
N VAL A 197 3.16 12.60 -23.70
CA VAL A 197 4.47 12.87 -24.31
C VAL A 197 4.99 11.65 -25.06
N VAL A 198 4.92 10.46 -24.47
CA VAL A 198 5.39 9.22 -25.12
C VAL A 198 4.57 8.94 -26.38
N SER A 199 3.24 9.06 -26.33
CA SER A 199 2.39 8.87 -27.51
C SER A 199 2.64 9.92 -28.58
N GLY A 200 2.87 11.18 -28.19
CA GLY A 200 3.22 12.25 -29.13
C GLY A 200 4.54 12.01 -29.86
N GLN A 201 5.57 11.50 -29.15
CA GLN A 201 6.86 11.15 -29.77
C GLN A 201 6.77 9.93 -30.69
N LEU A 202 5.80 9.03 -30.44
CA LEU A 202 5.47 7.91 -31.34
C LEU A 202 4.53 8.34 -32.51
N GLY A 203 4.10 9.60 -32.56
CA GLY A 203 3.15 10.07 -33.58
C GLY A 203 1.73 9.49 -33.42
N LEU A 204 1.36 9.03 -32.22
CA LEU A 204 0.08 8.38 -31.91
C LEU A 204 -0.92 9.40 -31.35
N ASN A 205 -2.12 9.41 -31.91
CA ASN A 205 -3.30 10.01 -31.29
C ASN A 205 -4.04 8.97 -30.43
N LEU A 206 -5.12 9.34 -29.77
CA LEU A 206 -5.88 8.44 -28.89
C LEU A 206 -6.35 7.17 -29.62
N SER A 207 -6.83 7.28 -30.85
CA SER A 207 -7.22 6.12 -31.67
C SER A 207 -6.01 5.27 -32.06
N GLY A 208 -4.85 5.88 -32.28
CA GLY A 208 -3.59 5.19 -32.53
C GLY A 208 -3.12 4.41 -31.31
N ILE A 209 -3.24 4.96 -30.10
CA ILE A 209 -2.93 4.24 -28.84
C ILE A 209 -3.86 3.03 -28.69
N MET A 210 -5.18 3.23 -28.88
CA MET A 210 -6.15 2.13 -28.76
C MET A 210 -5.89 1.01 -29.76
N ARG A 211 -5.52 1.35 -30.98
CA ARG A 211 -5.16 0.39 -32.02
C ARG A 211 -3.86 -0.34 -31.67
N LEU A 212 -2.81 0.41 -31.28
CA LEU A 212 -1.54 -0.16 -30.86
C LEU A 212 -1.73 -1.17 -29.74
N VAL A 213 -2.42 -0.78 -28.68
CA VAL A 213 -2.72 -1.67 -27.54
C VAL A 213 -3.56 -2.87 -27.97
N GLY A 214 -4.52 -2.70 -28.89
CA GLY A 214 -5.37 -3.80 -29.35
C GLY A 214 -4.63 -4.84 -30.22
N GLU A 215 -3.56 -4.44 -30.91
CA GLU A 215 -2.78 -5.30 -31.82
C GLU A 215 -1.48 -5.84 -31.18
N ASP A 216 -1.04 -5.30 -30.03
CA ASP A 216 0.21 -5.68 -29.38
C ASP A 216 0.14 -7.04 -28.69
N PRO A 217 1.10 -7.95 -28.90
CA PRO A 217 1.15 -9.24 -28.21
C PRO A 217 1.18 -9.12 -26.68
N HIS A 218 1.84 -8.09 -26.14
CA HIS A 218 1.92 -7.85 -24.69
C HIS A 218 0.61 -7.33 -24.06
N SER A 219 -0.42 -7.03 -24.89
CA SER A 219 -1.74 -6.59 -24.41
C SER A 219 -2.61 -7.73 -23.88
N ARG A 220 -2.12 -8.95 -23.90
CA ARG A 220 -2.85 -10.09 -23.38
C ARG A 220 -3.09 -9.94 -21.87
N VAL A 221 -4.37 -9.90 -21.49
CA VAL A 221 -4.80 -9.78 -20.08
C VAL A 221 -5.07 -11.16 -19.48
N PHE A 222 -5.78 -12.05 -20.19
CA PHE A 222 -6.31 -13.29 -19.63
C PHE A 222 -5.49 -14.52 -20.01
N PHE A 223 -5.01 -15.26 -18.99
CA PHE A 223 -4.16 -16.44 -19.13
C PHE A 223 -4.86 -17.66 -18.51
N PHE A 224 -5.43 -18.52 -19.34
CA PHE A 224 -6.13 -19.74 -18.94
C PHE A 224 -5.40 -21.03 -19.38
N ASP A 225 -4.27 -20.90 -20.09
CA ASP A 225 -3.65 -22.02 -20.80
C ASP A 225 -2.86 -22.95 -19.86
N ASP A 226 -2.15 -22.37 -18.89
CA ASP A 226 -1.25 -23.11 -17.99
C ASP A 226 -1.58 -22.82 -16.51
N TRP A 227 -2.18 -23.80 -15.86
CA TRP A 227 -2.53 -23.71 -14.44
C TRP A 227 -1.32 -23.70 -13.49
N THR A 228 -0.14 -24.13 -13.94
CA THR A 228 1.09 -24.09 -13.15
C THR A 228 1.73 -22.72 -13.17
N SER A 229 1.48 -21.93 -14.22
CA SER A 229 2.00 -20.57 -14.39
C SER A 229 1.56 -19.62 -13.27
N PRO A 230 2.45 -18.75 -12.77
CA PRO A 230 2.07 -17.65 -11.88
C PRO A 230 1.06 -16.67 -12.50
N GLN A 231 0.97 -16.61 -13.84
CA GLN A 231 0.05 -15.73 -14.56
C GLN A 231 -1.35 -16.35 -14.75
N TYR A 232 -1.57 -17.57 -14.32
CA TYR A 232 -2.87 -18.23 -14.48
C TYR A 232 -4.01 -17.42 -13.85
N PHE A 233 -5.11 -17.21 -14.62
CA PHE A 233 -6.20 -16.32 -14.26
C PHE A 233 -6.73 -16.54 -12.84
N TRP A 234 -7.11 -17.77 -12.49
CA TRP A 234 -7.71 -18.04 -11.18
C TRP A 234 -6.75 -17.83 -10.02
N LYS A 235 -5.44 -18.06 -10.21
CA LYS A 235 -4.43 -17.75 -9.19
C LYS A 235 -4.37 -16.25 -8.94
N GLN A 236 -4.25 -15.45 -10.00
CA GLN A 236 -4.17 -13.99 -9.92
C GLN A 236 -5.46 -13.39 -9.37
N PHE A 237 -6.60 -13.77 -9.93
CA PHE A 237 -7.91 -13.22 -9.58
C PHE A 237 -8.29 -13.50 -8.12
N VAL A 238 -8.20 -14.78 -7.68
CA VAL A 238 -8.52 -15.17 -6.30
C VAL A 238 -7.52 -14.57 -5.33
N SER A 239 -6.23 -14.61 -5.65
CA SER A 239 -5.21 -13.94 -4.81
C SER A 239 -5.48 -12.44 -4.68
N GLY A 240 -5.90 -11.79 -5.76
CA GLY A 240 -6.29 -10.37 -5.75
C GLY A 240 -7.40 -10.07 -4.75
N ILE A 241 -8.46 -10.88 -4.72
CA ILE A 241 -9.56 -10.71 -3.75
C ILE A 241 -9.00 -10.70 -2.31
N PHE A 242 -8.18 -11.67 -1.97
CA PHE A 242 -7.68 -11.81 -0.60
C PHE A 242 -6.55 -10.82 -0.26
N ILE A 243 -5.69 -10.48 -1.21
CA ILE A 243 -4.68 -9.44 -1.04
C ILE A 243 -5.34 -8.12 -0.64
N VAL A 244 -6.39 -7.71 -1.36
CA VAL A 244 -7.04 -6.44 -1.01
C VAL A 244 -7.83 -6.51 0.28
N ILE A 245 -8.44 -7.66 0.59
CA ILE A 245 -9.08 -7.84 1.91
C ILE A 245 -8.08 -7.60 3.03
N VAL A 246 -6.86 -8.12 2.93
CA VAL A 246 -5.84 -7.93 3.98
C VAL A 246 -5.17 -6.56 3.92
N MET A 247 -4.74 -6.10 2.73
CA MET A 247 -4.00 -4.85 2.57
C MET A 247 -4.88 -3.60 2.67
N THR A 248 -6.21 -3.75 2.61
CA THR A 248 -7.15 -2.64 2.78
C THR A 248 -8.07 -2.91 3.96
N GLY A 249 -8.76 -4.05 4.00
CA GLY A 249 -9.78 -4.35 5.00
C GLY A 249 -9.22 -4.68 6.39
N LEU A 250 -8.05 -5.32 6.46
CA LEU A 250 -7.36 -5.69 7.70
C LEU A 250 -6.12 -4.81 7.96
N ASP A 251 -5.95 -3.74 7.20
CA ASP A 251 -4.88 -2.75 7.35
C ASP A 251 -5.41 -1.52 8.09
N GLN A 252 -4.84 -1.22 9.25
CA GLN A 252 -5.26 -0.08 10.08
C GLN A 252 -5.13 1.26 9.33
N ASN A 253 -4.11 1.45 8.47
CA ASN A 253 -3.93 2.68 7.73
C ASN A 253 -5.12 2.97 6.80
N MET A 254 -5.50 1.98 5.98
CA MET A 254 -6.60 2.11 5.03
C MET A 254 -7.96 2.22 5.73
N MET A 255 -8.16 1.42 6.79
CA MET A 255 -9.40 1.46 7.54
C MET A 255 -9.52 2.72 8.40
N GLN A 256 -8.44 3.24 8.94
CA GLN A 256 -8.45 4.49 9.69
C GLN A 256 -8.94 5.66 8.82
N LYS A 257 -8.52 5.74 7.54
CA LYS A 257 -9.06 6.70 6.57
C LYS A 257 -10.56 6.50 6.36
N ASN A 258 -10.98 5.26 6.13
CA ASN A 258 -12.39 4.92 5.93
C ASN A 258 -13.28 5.30 7.13
N LEU A 259 -12.77 5.07 8.34
CA LEU A 259 -13.47 5.37 9.59
C LEU A 259 -13.56 6.89 9.88
N THR A 260 -12.92 7.76 9.09
CA THR A 260 -13.13 9.21 9.14
C THR A 260 -14.43 9.66 8.47
N CYS A 261 -15.05 8.83 7.63
CA CYS A 261 -16.36 9.09 7.05
C CYS A 261 -17.44 9.19 8.14
N ARG A 262 -18.46 10.04 7.92
CA ARG A 262 -19.50 10.33 8.91
C ARG A 262 -20.39 9.14 9.22
N THR A 263 -20.71 8.35 8.20
CA THR A 263 -21.67 7.25 8.28
C THR A 263 -21.17 6.01 7.56
N LEU A 264 -21.70 4.84 7.93
CA LEU A 264 -21.44 3.59 7.23
C LEU A 264 -21.80 3.66 5.74
N ARG A 265 -22.86 4.39 5.38
CA ARG A 265 -23.28 4.57 3.98
C ARG A 265 -22.20 5.31 3.21
N GLU A 266 -21.68 6.43 3.76
CA GLU A 266 -20.59 7.18 3.17
C GLU A 266 -19.31 6.34 3.05
N ALA A 267 -18.95 5.57 4.07
CA ALA A 267 -17.78 4.68 4.05
C ALA A 267 -17.89 3.58 2.98
N ARG A 268 -19.09 3.00 2.79
CA ARG A 268 -19.35 2.05 1.71
C ARG A 268 -19.23 2.70 0.34
N THR A 269 -19.83 3.88 0.16
CA THR A 269 -19.72 4.64 -1.09
C THR A 269 -18.27 4.97 -1.39
N ASN A 270 -17.50 5.43 -0.38
CA ASN A 270 -16.07 5.65 -0.50
C ASN A 270 -15.35 4.40 -0.99
N MET A 271 -15.54 3.25 -0.32
CA MET A 271 -14.85 2.01 -0.66
C MET A 271 -15.13 1.53 -2.09
N LEU A 272 -16.39 1.61 -2.53
CA LEU A 272 -16.79 1.19 -3.89
C LEU A 272 -16.27 2.16 -4.95
N THR A 273 -16.34 3.48 -4.70
CA THR A 273 -15.84 4.51 -5.63
C THR A 273 -14.32 4.42 -5.76
N TYR A 274 -13.62 4.26 -4.65
CA TYR A 274 -12.17 4.01 -4.62
C TYR A 274 -11.81 2.75 -5.42
N GLY A 275 -12.49 1.62 -5.15
CA GLY A 275 -12.26 0.36 -5.84
C GLY A 275 -12.51 0.44 -7.36
N PHE A 276 -13.59 1.15 -7.76
CA PHE A 276 -13.88 1.38 -9.17
C PHE A 276 -12.82 2.26 -9.84
N GLY A 277 -12.41 3.35 -9.18
CA GLY A 277 -11.39 4.26 -9.72
C GLY A 277 -10.00 3.62 -9.82
N PHE A 278 -9.72 2.58 -9.03
CA PHE A 278 -8.44 1.87 -9.04
C PHE A 278 -8.22 1.06 -10.34
N LEU A 279 -9.31 0.53 -10.94
CA LEU A 279 -9.26 -0.27 -12.17
C LEU A 279 -8.70 0.52 -13.38
N PRO A 280 -9.31 1.66 -13.79
CA PRO A 280 -8.84 2.39 -14.96
C PRO A 280 -7.45 2.99 -14.77
N LEU A 281 -7.07 3.35 -13.54
CA LEU A 281 -5.71 3.85 -13.28
C LEU A 281 -4.66 2.77 -13.49
N ASN A 282 -4.88 1.55 -12.99
CA ASN A 282 -3.94 0.45 -13.23
C ASN A 282 -3.90 0.05 -14.71
N TYR A 283 -5.03 0.06 -15.40
CA TYR A 283 -5.06 -0.17 -16.85
C TYR A 283 -4.23 0.88 -17.60
N LEU A 284 -4.32 2.15 -17.20
CA LEU A 284 -3.53 3.23 -17.81
C LEU A 284 -2.02 3.06 -17.57
N PHE A 285 -1.61 2.55 -16.39
CA PHE A 285 -0.22 2.18 -16.14
C PHE A 285 0.26 1.05 -17.05
N LEU A 286 -0.58 0.04 -17.31
CA LEU A 286 -0.24 -1.05 -18.22
C LEU A 286 -0.15 -0.57 -19.67
N VAL A 287 -1.07 0.32 -20.10
CA VAL A 287 -0.99 0.99 -21.41
C VAL A 287 0.31 1.77 -21.51
N LEU A 288 0.70 2.51 -20.47
CA LEU A 288 2.01 3.18 -20.45
C LEU A 288 3.15 2.18 -20.65
N GLY A 289 3.09 0.99 -20.04
CA GLY A 289 4.09 -0.07 -20.24
C GLY A 289 4.27 -0.44 -21.71
N ILE A 290 3.17 -0.68 -22.44
CA ILE A 290 3.21 -0.96 -23.88
C ILE A 290 3.83 0.21 -24.65
N LEU A 291 3.42 1.44 -24.35
CA LEU A 291 3.98 2.63 -25.01
C LEU A 291 5.48 2.77 -24.77
N LEU A 292 5.99 2.44 -23.57
CA LEU A 292 7.43 2.49 -23.27
C LEU A 292 8.21 1.41 -24.03
N LEU A 293 7.66 0.21 -24.19
CA LEU A 293 8.28 -0.85 -25.01
C LEU A 293 8.40 -0.44 -26.47
N HIS A 294 7.31 0.09 -27.05
CA HIS A 294 7.31 0.60 -28.41
C HIS A 294 8.22 1.82 -28.60
N PHE A 295 8.29 2.69 -27.58
CA PHE A 295 9.21 3.82 -27.61
C PHE A 295 10.67 3.34 -27.66
N GLY A 296 11.04 2.36 -26.83
CA GLY A 296 12.37 1.76 -26.86
C GLY A 296 12.70 1.14 -28.21
N ALA A 297 11.77 0.36 -28.77
CA ALA A 297 11.94 -0.28 -30.08
C ALA A 297 12.07 0.75 -31.22
N ALA A 298 11.22 1.78 -31.26
CA ALA A 298 11.24 2.81 -32.29
C ALA A 298 12.54 3.65 -32.30
N HIS A 299 13.19 3.81 -31.14
CA HIS A 299 14.45 4.55 -31.01
C HIS A 299 15.68 3.64 -30.94
N GLY A 300 15.55 2.33 -31.14
CA GLY A 300 16.67 1.37 -31.09
C GLY A 300 17.36 1.29 -29.72
N LEU A 301 16.64 1.54 -28.64
CA LEU A 301 17.20 1.56 -27.29
C LEU A 301 17.20 0.16 -26.67
N THR A 302 18.29 -0.20 -25.98
CA THR A 302 18.33 -1.38 -25.14
C THR A 302 17.70 -1.04 -23.79
N LEU A 303 16.48 -1.54 -23.55
CA LEU A 303 15.78 -1.33 -22.29
C LEU A 303 16.41 -2.13 -21.16
N PRO A 304 16.36 -1.63 -19.90
CA PRO A 304 16.80 -2.38 -18.74
C PRO A 304 16.08 -3.73 -18.60
N GLU A 305 16.80 -4.75 -18.14
CA GLU A 305 16.22 -6.08 -17.86
C GLU A 305 15.23 -6.05 -16.70
N ARG A 306 15.46 -5.16 -15.73
CA ARG A 306 14.55 -4.96 -14.60
C ARG A 306 13.45 -3.99 -14.99
N GLY A 307 12.21 -4.47 -14.97
CA GLY A 307 11.05 -3.64 -15.30
C GLY A 307 10.96 -2.35 -14.47
N ASP A 308 11.33 -2.41 -13.19
CA ASP A 308 11.31 -1.24 -12.29
C ASP A 308 12.25 -0.10 -12.74
N ASP A 309 13.23 -0.39 -13.58
CA ASP A 309 14.22 0.59 -14.06
C ASP A 309 13.85 1.21 -15.43
N ILE A 310 12.87 0.66 -16.17
CA ILE A 310 12.52 1.10 -17.53
C ILE A 310 12.02 2.55 -17.55
N LEU A 311 10.98 2.85 -16.78
CA LEU A 311 10.41 4.20 -16.75
C LEU A 311 11.39 5.24 -16.18
N PRO A 312 12.12 5.00 -15.08
CA PRO A 312 13.16 5.90 -14.62
C PRO A 312 14.25 6.17 -15.65
N PHE A 313 14.75 5.13 -16.32
CA PHE A 313 15.76 5.24 -17.38
C PHE A 313 15.27 6.12 -18.53
N LEU A 314 14.09 5.83 -19.07
CA LEU A 314 13.54 6.60 -20.19
C LEU A 314 13.22 8.04 -19.78
N ALA A 315 12.68 8.27 -18.59
CA ALA A 315 12.38 9.60 -18.08
C ALA A 315 13.65 10.44 -17.86
N ALA A 316 14.74 9.83 -17.43
CA ALA A 316 15.99 10.52 -17.17
C ALA A 316 16.76 10.90 -18.45
N GLU A 317 16.76 10.03 -19.47
CA GLU A 317 17.68 10.15 -20.60
C GLU A 317 16.99 10.45 -21.95
N HIS A 318 15.73 10.02 -22.15
CA HIS A 318 15.13 10.00 -23.48
C HIS A 318 13.83 10.80 -23.65
N LEU A 319 13.01 10.95 -22.60
CA LEU A 319 11.71 11.60 -22.69
C LEU A 319 11.73 13.12 -22.49
N GLY A 320 12.90 13.66 -22.20
CA GLY A 320 13.13 15.10 -22.06
C GLY A 320 12.91 15.67 -20.66
N PRO A 321 13.34 16.92 -20.42
CA PRO A 321 13.44 17.51 -19.08
C PRO A 321 12.09 17.68 -18.38
N TRP A 322 11.04 17.96 -19.12
CA TRP A 322 9.70 18.11 -18.56
C TRP A 322 9.16 16.79 -17.99
N VAL A 323 9.37 15.68 -18.72
CA VAL A 323 8.94 14.36 -18.25
C VAL A 323 9.69 13.98 -16.99
N LEU A 324 11.00 14.22 -16.92
CA LEU A 324 11.79 13.96 -15.72
C LEU A 324 11.29 14.75 -14.49
N ILE A 325 10.98 16.05 -14.69
CA ILE A 325 10.46 16.91 -13.62
C ILE A 325 9.11 16.37 -13.12
N PHE A 326 8.17 16.10 -14.00
CA PHE A 326 6.86 15.59 -13.61
C PHE A 326 6.93 14.15 -13.07
N PHE A 327 7.76 13.30 -13.65
CA PHE A 327 8.01 11.96 -13.12
C PHE A 327 8.51 12.00 -11.67
N THR A 328 9.50 12.85 -11.39
CA THR A 328 10.03 13.02 -10.03
C THR A 328 8.96 13.58 -9.08
N LEU A 329 8.11 14.52 -9.55
CA LEU A 329 6.98 15.03 -8.79
C LEU A 329 5.97 13.92 -8.46
N GLY A 330 5.54 13.16 -9.46
CA GLY A 330 4.53 12.11 -9.31
C GLY A 330 4.98 11.00 -8.37
N ILE A 331 6.23 10.52 -8.54
CA ILE A 331 6.76 9.45 -7.68
C ILE A 331 7.02 9.96 -6.26
N THR A 332 7.42 11.24 -6.09
CA THR A 332 7.56 11.85 -4.78
C THR A 332 6.21 11.94 -4.09
N ALA A 333 5.21 12.49 -4.76
CA ALA A 333 3.85 12.63 -4.23
C ALA A 333 3.28 11.26 -3.78
N ALA A 334 3.37 10.24 -4.65
CA ALA A 334 2.91 8.89 -4.35
C ALA A 334 3.65 8.24 -3.16
N SER A 335 4.96 8.48 -3.04
CA SER A 335 5.76 7.92 -1.96
C SER A 335 5.51 8.61 -0.61
N PHE A 336 5.32 9.92 -0.63
CA PHE A 336 5.01 10.70 0.58
C PHE A 336 3.64 10.32 1.13
N SER A 337 2.59 10.18 0.27
CA SER A 337 1.26 9.73 0.67
C SER A 337 1.29 8.36 1.40
N ASN A 338 2.07 7.43 0.89
CA ASN A 338 2.23 6.13 1.54
C ASN A 338 2.97 6.21 2.88
N ALA A 339 4.02 7.03 2.95
CA ALA A 339 4.88 7.12 4.12
C ALA A 339 4.22 7.86 5.28
N ASP A 340 3.57 9.00 5.03
CA ASP A 340 2.92 9.82 6.06
C ASP A 340 1.72 9.09 6.67
N SER A 341 0.92 8.47 5.83
CA SER A 341 -0.21 7.63 6.24
C SER A 341 0.24 6.42 7.05
N ALA A 342 1.31 5.72 6.60
CA ALA A 342 1.89 4.60 7.33
C ALA A 342 2.41 5.03 8.71
N LEU A 343 3.20 6.10 8.79
CA LEU A 343 3.74 6.61 10.06
C LEU A 343 2.64 7.00 11.04
N THR A 344 1.55 7.61 10.55
CA THR A 344 0.42 7.98 11.41
C THR A 344 -0.33 6.75 11.91
N SER A 345 -0.59 5.77 11.05
CA SER A 345 -1.27 4.53 11.45
C SER A 345 -0.42 3.65 12.37
N LEU A 346 0.89 3.57 12.14
CA LEU A 346 1.84 2.91 13.04
C LEU A 346 1.84 3.58 14.42
N THR A 347 1.89 4.91 14.46
CA THR A 347 1.80 5.68 15.70
C THR A 347 0.47 5.41 16.42
N THR A 348 -0.64 5.41 15.68
CA THR A 348 -1.97 5.09 16.21
C THR A 348 -1.97 3.71 16.84
N SER A 349 -1.52 2.69 16.10
CA SER A 349 -1.55 1.30 16.59
C SER A 349 -0.62 1.10 17.81
N VAL A 350 0.55 1.73 17.84
CA VAL A 350 1.41 1.69 19.04
C VAL A 350 0.74 2.39 20.22
N CYS A 351 0.14 3.56 20.03
CA CYS A 351 -0.54 4.29 21.09
C CYS A 351 -1.75 3.53 21.63
N THR A 352 -2.65 3.09 20.74
CA THR A 352 -3.93 2.47 21.13
C THR A 352 -3.78 1.00 21.47
N ASP A 353 -3.12 0.21 20.60
CA ASP A 353 -3.16 -1.25 20.66
C ASP A 353 -2.09 -1.85 21.58
N LEU A 354 -0.91 -1.23 21.64
CA LEU A 354 0.17 -1.72 22.50
C LEU A 354 0.18 -1.04 23.87
N LEU A 355 -0.01 0.29 23.90
CA LEU A 355 0.11 1.07 25.12
C LEU A 355 -1.25 1.37 25.79
N GLY A 356 -2.37 1.07 25.13
CA GLY A 356 -3.73 1.26 25.67
C GLY A 356 -4.08 2.72 25.94
N MET A 357 -3.53 3.67 25.17
CA MET A 357 -3.84 5.09 25.32
C MET A 357 -5.29 5.35 24.90
N LYS A 358 -6.01 6.10 25.72
CA LYS A 358 -7.38 6.51 25.43
C LYS A 358 -7.40 7.74 24.51
N LEU A 359 -8.56 8.00 23.89
CA LEU A 359 -8.82 9.18 23.05
C LEU A 359 -8.94 10.48 23.86
N GLU A 360 -8.96 10.40 25.17
CA GLU A 360 -9.07 11.56 26.04
C GLU A 360 -7.90 12.53 25.81
N ASP A 361 -8.26 13.81 25.66
CA ASP A 361 -7.30 14.86 25.36
C ASP A 361 -6.70 15.39 26.66
N ASP A 362 -5.55 14.85 27.04
CA ASP A 362 -4.69 15.42 28.07
C ASP A 362 -3.31 15.78 27.49
N ALA A 363 -2.70 16.81 28.04
CA ALA A 363 -1.38 17.28 27.60
C ALA A 363 -0.29 16.21 27.72
N VAL A 364 -0.46 15.27 28.66
CA VAL A 364 0.48 14.15 28.86
C VAL A 364 0.34 13.15 27.73
N GLY A 365 -0.90 12.80 27.34
CA GLY A 365 -1.18 11.88 26.22
C GLY A 365 -0.69 12.45 24.89
N GLU A 366 -0.90 13.74 24.63
CA GLU A 366 -0.38 14.41 23.42
C GLU A 366 1.15 14.38 23.35
N ARG A 367 1.84 14.68 24.47
CA ARG A 367 3.30 14.64 24.55
C ARG A 367 3.83 13.21 24.37
N ARG A 368 3.16 12.19 24.94
CA ARG A 368 3.51 10.79 24.77
C ARG A 368 3.34 10.35 23.32
N ARG A 369 2.23 10.69 22.68
CA ARG A 369 1.99 10.45 21.24
C ARG A 369 3.09 11.07 20.37
N TRP A 370 3.51 12.31 20.66
CA TRP A 370 4.57 13.00 19.93
C TRP A 370 5.90 12.22 19.97
N TRP A 371 6.30 11.72 21.15
CA TRP A 371 7.51 10.91 21.29
C TRP A 371 7.40 9.56 20.58
N ILE A 372 6.23 8.92 20.64
CA ILE A 372 5.97 7.66 19.92
C ILE A 372 6.05 7.89 18.42
N HIS A 373 5.46 8.99 17.91
CA HIS A 373 5.54 9.34 16.50
C HIS A 373 6.97 9.57 16.03
N LEU A 374 7.78 10.26 16.82
CA LEU A 374 9.21 10.44 16.55
C LEU A 374 9.96 9.09 16.55
N ALA A 375 9.69 8.23 17.53
CA ALA A 375 10.31 6.90 17.59
C ALA A 375 9.94 6.04 16.37
N MET A 376 8.69 6.11 15.91
CA MET A 376 8.25 5.43 14.69
C MET A 376 8.94 5.99 13.43
N CYS A 377 9.16 7.31 13.35
CA CYS A 377 9.93 7.92 12.26
C CYS A 377 11.39 7.43 12.24
N VAL A 378 12.03 7.32 13.42
CA VAL A 378 13.39 6.77 13.52
C VAL A 378 13.42 5.30 13.09
N ALA A 379 12.49 4.47 13.57
CA ALA A 379 12.38 3.07 13.17
C ALA A 379 12.15 2.92 11.66
N PHE A 380 11.34 3.81 11.09
CA PHE A 380 11.06 3.86 9.66
C PHE A 380 12.32 4.21 8.84
N ALA A 381 13.07 5.24 9.24
CA ALA A 381 14.33 5.62 8.60
C ALA A 381 15.36 4.48 8.67
N LEU A 382 15.49 3.82 9.82
CA LEU A 382 16.36 2.64 9.97
C LEU A 382 15.93 1.50 9.05
N MET A 383 14.62 1.24 8.92
CA MET A 383 14.12 0.21 8.01
C MET A 383 14.42 0.55 6.55
N VAL A 384 14.27 1.81 6.11
CA VAL A 384 14.66 2.25 4.76
C VAL A 384 16.15 2.00 4.51
N LEU A 385 17.02 2.35 5.47
CA LEU A 385 18.46 2.11 5.38
C LEU A 385 18.80 0.60 5.35
N LEU A 386 18.10 -0.23 6.10
CA LEU A 386 18.28 -1.69 6.04
C LEU A 386 17.89 -2.24 4.67
N ILE A 387 16.74 -1.81 4.14
CA ILE A 387 16.28 -2.25 2.82
C ILE A 387 17.26 -1.84 1.72
N SER A 388 17.92 -0.69 1.84
CA SER A 388 18.91 -0.23 0.88
C SER A 388 20.12 -1.15 0.73
N GLN A 389 20.38 -2.02 1.72
CA GLN A 389 21.47 -3.01 1.68
C GLN A 389 21.07 -4.32 0.98
N ILE A 390 19.78 -4.51 0.69
CA ILE A 390 19.26 -5.75 0.11
C ILE A 390 19.07 -5.53 -1.39
N GLN A 391 19.78 -6.32 -2.21
CA GLN A 391 19.56 -6.32 -3.66
C GLN A 391 18.23 -7.01 -3.98
N GLN A 392 17.35 -6.33 -4.73
CA GLN A 392 16.01 -6.83 -5.06
C GLN A 392 15.77 -6.81 -6.57
N SER A 393 15.12 -7.87 -7.07
CA SER A 393 14.77 -7.99 -8.49
C SER A 393 13.54 -7.13 -8.87
N SER A 394 12.53 -7.09 -7.99
CA SER A 394 11.32 -6.26 -8.14
C SER A 394 10.76 -5.91 -6.77
N LEU A 395 10.59 -4.61 -6.51
CA LEU A 395 10.07 -4.10 -5.24
C LEU A 395 8.62 -4.50 -5.02
N LEU A 396 7.78 -4.43 -6.06
CA LEU A 396 6.36 -4.77 -5.95
C LEU A 396 6.18 -6.25 -5.57
N LYS A 397 6.90 -7.15 -6.25
CA LYS A 397 6.89 -8.59 -5.94
C LYS A 397 7.35 -8.86 -4.51
N THR A 398 8.42 -8.20 -4.08
CA THR A 398 8.97 -8.34 -2.72
C THR A 398 7.96 -7.87 -1.66
N ILE A 399 7.29 -6.73 -1.88
CA ILE A 399 6.26 -6.22 -0.97
C ILE A 399 5.10 -7.20 -0.88
N PHE A 400 4.54 -7.67 -2.00
CA PHE A 400 3.42 -8.62 -1.99
C PHE A 400 3.78 -9.95 -1.35
N THR A 401 5.01 -10.44 -1.56
CA THR A 401 5.50 -11.65 -0.91
C THR A 401 5.59 -11.47 0.61
N ALA A 402 6.22 -10.39 1.08
CA ALA A 402 6.32 -10.08 2.51
C ALA A 402 4.95 -9.91 3.15
N VAL A 403 4.03 -9.22 2.48
CA VAL A 403 2.63 -9.07 2.89
C VAL A 403 1.95 -10.43 3.01
N SER A 404 2.13 -11.32 2.04
CA SER A 404 1.49 -12.65 2.06
C SER A 404 1.91 -13.49 3.27
N TYR A 405 3.15 -13.36 3.72
CA TYR A 405 3.61 -14.04 4.93
C TYR A 405 3.16 -13.36 6.23
N THR A 406 3.11 -12.05 6.25
CA THR A 406 2.84 -11.30 7.48
C THR A 406 1.35 -11.03 7.72
N TYR A 407 0.53 -10.86 6.67
CA TYR A 407 -0.92 -10.67 6.81
C TYR A 407 -1.72 -11.97 6.75
N GLY A 408 -1.11 -13.11 6.38
CA GLY A 408 -1.79 -14.40 6.40
C GLY A 408 -2.38 -14.76 7.76
N PRO A 409 -1.62 -14.66 8.86
CA PRO A 409 -2.16 -14.87 10.20
C PRO A 409 -3.33 -13.94 10.54
N LEU A 410 -3.29 -12.67 10.13
CA LEU A 410 -4.40 -11.74 10.30
C LEU A 410 -5.64 -12.19 9.54
N LEU A 411 -5.48 -12.64 8.28
CA LEU A 411 -6.57 -13.20 7.50
C LEU A 411 -7.23 -14.37 8.21
N GLY A 412 -6.43 -15.30 8.74
CA GLY A 412 -6.92 -16.46 9.49
C GLY A 412 -7.67 -16.07 10.76
N LEU A 413 -7.13 -15.13 11.55
CA LEU A 413 -7.78 -14.62 12.77
C LEU A 413 -9.13 -13.97 12.47
N PHE A 414 -9.18 -13.04 11.51
CA PHE A 414 -10.41 -12.35 11.14
C PHE A 414 -11.43 -13.30 10.52
N ALA A 415 -11.01 -14.19 9.62
CA ALA A 415 -11.89 -15.19 9.02
C ALA A 415 -12.49 -16.10 10.10
N PHE A 416 -11.67 -16.62 11.02
CA PHE A 416 -12.17 -17.45 12.11
C PHE A 416 -13.14 -16.68 13.00
N GLY A 417 -12.84 -15.42 13.33
CA GLY A 417 -13.72 -14.58 14.14
C GLY A 417 -15.06 -14.29 13.50
N LEU A 418 -15.09 -14.09 12.18
CA LEU A 418 -16.30 -13.78 11.41
C LEU A 418 -17.15 -15.01 11.12
N PHE A 419 -16.52 -16.14 10.76
CA PHE A 419 -17.25 -17.33 10.27
C PHE A 419 -17.54 -18.36 11.36
N THR A 420 -16.96 -18.24 12.56
CA THR A 420 -17.20 -19.17 13.66
C THR A 420 -17.69 -18.45 14.91
N ARG A 421 -18.34 -19.21 15.81
CA ARG A 421 -18.72 -18.72 17.16
C ARG A 421 -17.93 -19.44 18.27
N TRP A 422 -16.84 -20.11 17.90
CA TRP A 422 -16.05 -20.89 18.86
C TRP A 422 -15.12 -20.01 19.67
N ALA A 423 -15.01 -20.25 20.96
CA ALA A 423 -13.96 -19.67 21.80
C ALA A 423 -12.64 -20.39 21.53
N VAL A 424 -11.53 -19.68 21.64
CA VAL A 424 -10.18 -20.22 21.49
C VAL A 424 -9.35 -19.98 22.73
N ARG A 425 -8.34 -20.80 22.96
CA ARG A 425 -7.35 -20.61 24.00
C ARG A 425 -6.40 -19.48 23.60
N ASP A 426 -6.81 -18.24 23.87
CA ASP A 426 -6.17 -16.99 23.42
C ASP A 426 -4.64 -16.96 23.67
N ARG A 427 -4.17 -17.55 24.80
CA ARG A 427 -2.75 -17.62 25.16
C ARG A 427 -1.86 -18.27 24.08
N PHE A 428 -2.40 -19.19 23.29
CA PHE A 428 -1.63 -19.94 22.29
C PHE A 428 -1.70 -19.29 20.90
N THR A 429 -2.58 -18.32 20.67
CA THR A 429 -2.73 -17.63 19.41
C THR A 429 -1.42 -16.99 18.89
N PRO A 430 -0.59 -16.32 19.72
CA PRO A 430 0.67 -15.75 19.25
C PRO A 430 1.61 -16.79 18.63
N TYR A 431 1.74 -17.96 19.27
CA TYR A 431 2.60 -19.04 18.79
C TYR A 431 2.11 -19.60 17.45
N LEU A 432 0.79 -19.78 17.31
CA LEU A 432 0.18 -20.21 16.07
C LEU A 432 0.44 -19.21 14.94
N CYS A 433 0.24 -17.92 15.21
CA CYS A 433 0.44 -16.86 14.20
C CYS A 433 1.92 -16.73 13.79
N ILE A 434 2.87 -16.99 14.68
CA ILE A 434 4.29 -17.03 14.36
C ILE A 434 4.63 -18.29 13.54
N LEU A 435 4.06 -19.43 13.88
CA LEU A 435 4.35 -20.70 13.20
C LEU A 435 3.78 -20.76 11.78
N SER A 436 2.60 -20.17 11.55
CA SER A 436 1.88 -20.25 10.28
C SER A 436 2.68 -19.78 9.06
N PRO A 437 3.41 -18.64 9.06
CA PRO A 437 4.28 -18.25 7.97
C PRO A 437 5.39 -19.27 7.65
N PHE A 438 5.98 -19.89 8.68
CA PHE A 438 7.04 -20.91 8.47
C PHE A 438 6.49 -22.17 7.85
N VAL A 439 5.32 -22.64 8.31
CA VAL A 439 4.63 -23.79 7.70
C VAL A 439 4.29 -23.49 6.25
N SER A 440 3.77 -22.30 5.96
CA SER A 440 3.42 -21.88 4.60
C SER A 440 4.64 -21.82 3.69
N TYR A 441 5.78 -21.33 4.20
CA TYR A 441 7.05 -21.36 3.49
C TYR A 441 7.50 -22.79 3.20
N GLY A 442 7.44 -23.67 4.18
CA GLY A 442 7.78 -25.10 4.00
C GLY A 442 6.91 -25.77 2.93
N VAL A 443 5.61 -25.47 2.91
CA VAL A 443 4.69 -25.97 1.88
C VAL A 443 5.04 -25.41 0.50
N ALA A 444 5.39 -24.12 0.40
CA ALA A 444 5.79 -23.53 -0.89
C ALA A 444 7.06 -24.19 -1.45
N VAL A 445 8.08 -24.40 -0.59
CA VAL A 445 9.32 -25.11 -0.99
C VAL A 445 9.04 -26.57 -1.38
N ALA A 446 8.18 -27.26 -0.63
CA ALA A 446 7.79 -28.63 -0.97
C ALA A 446 7.00 -28.71 -2.30
N ALA A 447 6.09 -27.76 -2.56
CA ALA A 447 5.34 -27.71 -3.80
C ALA A 447 6.24 -27.48 -5.01
N GLU A 448 7.23 -26.60 -4.89
CA GLU A 448 8.21 -26.34 -5.95
C GLU A 448 9.10 -27.59 -6.19
N SER A 449 9.58 -28.23 -5.12
CA SER A 449 10.50 -29.38 -5.24
C SER A 449 9.84 -30.66 -5.71
N LEU A 450 8.55 -30.91 -5.36
CA LEU A 450 7.86 -32.17 -5.65
C LEU A 450 7.04 -32.12 -6.96
N TRP A 451 6.52 -30.96 -7.31
CA TRP A 451 5.56 -30.79 -8.42
C TRP A 451 5.95 -29.68 -9.41
N ASP A 452 7.12 -29.09 -9.28
CA ASP A 452 7.55 -27.90 -10.06
C ASP A 452 6.49 -26.76 -10.04
N TYR A 453 5.71 -26.72 -8.94
CA TYR A 453 4.64 -25.76 -8.78
C TYR A 453 5.17 -24.52 -8.04
N LYS A 454 5.32 -23.41 -8.79
CA LYS A 454 5.74 -22.14 -8.23
C LYS A 454 4.55 -21.44 -7.56
N VAL A 455 4.57 -21.47 -6.22
CA VAL A 455 3.55 -20.76 -5.42
C VAL A 455 3.74 -19.28 -5.60
N GLY A 456 2.66 -18.60 -6.01
CA GLY A 456 2.62 -17.16 -6.18
C GLY A 456 2.01 -16.44 -4.97
N TYR A 457 1.13 -15.48 -5.24
CA TYR A 457 0.46 -14.71 -4.18
C TYR A 457 -0.59 -15.52 -3.40
N GLU A 458 -0.99 -16.69 -3.88
CA GLU A 458 -1.87 -17.63 -3.18
C GLU A 458 -1.29 -18.15 -1.85
N ILE A 459 0.03 -17.95 -1.60
CA ILE A 459 0.65 -18.24 -0.30
C ILE A 459 -0.06 -17.53 0.85
N LEU A 460 -0.66 -16.37 0.60
CA LEU A 460 -1.50 -15.64 1.55
C LEU A 460 -2.68 -16.49 2.04
N LEU A 461 -3.34 -17.18 1.09
CA LEU A 461 -4.49 -18.05 1.38
C LEU A 461 -4.08 -19.25 2.20
N PHE A 462 -2.98 -19.91 1.82
CA PHE A 462 -2.44 -21.04 2.58
C PHE A 462 -2.09 -20.63 4.00
N ASN A 463 -1.41 -19.52 4.16
CA ASN A 463 -1.04 -18.99 5.48
C ASN A 463 -2.28 -18.63 6.32
N GLY A 464 -3.28 -17.98 5.72
CA GLY A 464 -4.56 -17.70 6.38
C GLY A 464 -5.31 -18.99 6.76
N LEU A 465 -5.32 -19.99 5.87
CA LEU A 465 -5.97 -21.29 6.12
C LEU A 465 -5.27 -22.05 7.25
N PHE A 466 -3.94 -22.10 7.28
CA PHE A 466 -3.21 -22.74 8.38
C PHE A 466 -3.51 -22.07 9.72
N THR A 467 -3.56 -20.75 9.76
CA THR A 467 -3.96 -20.04 10.97
C THR A 467 -5.39 -20.37 11.36
N PHE A 468 -6.32 -20.38 10.40
CA PHE A 468 -7.72 -20.74 10.65
C PHE A 468 -7.87 -22.18 11.22
N LEU A 469 -7.24 -23.16 10.57
CA LEU A 469 -7.26 -24.55 11.02
C LEU A 469 -6.58 -24.74 12.36
N GLY A 470 -5.47 -24.06 12.61
CA GLY A 470 -4.81 -24.05 13.92
C GLY A 470 -5.70 -23.49 15.03
N LEU A 471 -6.49 -22.45 14.75
CA LEU A 471 -7.50 -21.93 15.68
C LEU A 471 -8.62 -22.95 15.95
N CYS A 472 -9.03 -23.76 14.96
CA CYS A 472 -9.95 -24.86 15.17
C CYS A 472 -9.41 -25.89 16.18
N LEU A 473 -8.09 -26.17 16.14
CA LEU A 473 -7.43 -27.07 17.11
C LEU A 473 -7.31 -26.45 18.51
N LEU A 474 -7.17 -25.12 18.58
CA LEU A 474 -7.09 -24.39 19.85
C LEU A 474 -8.46 -24.08 20.47
N ARG A 475 -9.53 -24.66 19.97
CA ARG A 475 -10.90 -24.49 20.46
C ARG A 475 -11.04 -24.86 21.93
N ASP A 476 -11.72 -24.01 22.70
CA ASP A 476 -11.89 -24.16 24.17
C ASP A 476 -13.30 -24.73 24.52
N GLY A 477 -13.93 -25.54 23.74
CA GLY A 477 -15.18 -26.22 24.09
C GLY A 477 -16.37 -25.31 24.50
N LYS A 478 -16.12 -24.08 24.88
CA LYS A 478 -17.13 -23.06 25.22
C LYS A 478 -17.58 -22.32 23.96
N ARG A 479 -18.86 -21.93 23.91
CA ARG A 479 -19.29 -20.95 22.91
C ARG A 479 -18.76 -19.58 23.35
N GLY A 480 -18.01 -18.91 22.49
CA GLY A 480 -17.63 -17.53 22.75
C GLY A 480 -18.90 -16.68 22.89
N GLU A 481 -18.98 -15.88 23.93
CA GLU A 481 -20.01 -14.85 24.04
C GLU A 481 -19.73 -13.83 22.93
N VAL A 482 -20.41 -13.96 21.82
CA VAL A 482 -20.31 -13.01 20.72
C VAL A 482 -21.46 -12.03 20.85
N HIS A 483 -21.19 -10.87 21.39
CA HIS A 483 -22.00 -9.68 21.20
C HIS A 483 -21.72 -9.09 19.78
N VAL A 484 -21.98 -9.86 18.73
CA VAL A 484 -21.93 -9.37 17.34
C VAL A 484 -23.33 -9.04 16.86
#